data_b3168c03c48d12e458a06a5fb68d0ffd
#
_entry.id   b3168c03c48d12e458a06a5fb68d0ffd
#
_cell.length_a   1.000
_cell.length_b   1.000
_cell.length_c   1.000
_cell.angle_alpha   90.00
_cell.angle_beta   90.00
_cell.angle_gamma   90.00
#
_symmetry.space_group_name_H-M   'P 1'
#
loop_
_entity.id
_entity.type
_entity.pdbx_description
1 polymer ?
#
loop_
_entity_poly.entity_id
_entity_poly.type
_entity_poly.pdbx_seq_one_letter_code
_entity_poly.pdbx_strand_id
1 'polypeptide(L)'
;ARVFPFRAVHYDEQRVGPLERVVAPPYDVIDEEARERYLARSPYNVVRLTLPESEAQAASLWRSWLEEGVLVREEEPALWWLAQEYVGPDGLARRREGLVCAVAVEPYSARVILPHERTHAGPKEGRLRLLRAVPDHLEPIFLLVRGRLEGPSGRPLLEVELEGTRNLVWRLDAPPPASLESATLLIAEAFGAVPLLYIADGHHRYETALAFHAEDGSPASALVLAVIVPSEQEGLTIFPTHRLARRLTQDLDGREVPSVEEGLASLPQGRAACVVYRGGRAWVVEGEAGELDTALVERLGPEG
;
A
#
# COMPACT_ATOMS: atom_id res chain seq x y z
N ALA A 1 9.68 -5.41 -13.99
CA ALA A 1 10.12 -4.90 -12.68
C ALA A 1 11.32 -5.70 -12.17
N ARG A 2 12.20 -5.06 -11.42
CA ARG A 2 13.34 -5.72 -10.76
C ARG A 2 13.02 -5.84 -9.27
N VAL A 3 13.16 -7.04 -8.74
CA VAL A 3 12.82 -7.39 -7.35
C VAL A 3 14.06 -7.91 -6.63
N PHE A 4 14.20 -7.54 -5.37
CA PHE A 4 15.39 -7.83 -4.58
C PHE A 4 15.03 -8.31 -3.17
N PRO A 5 15.80 -9.23 -2.59
CA PRO A 5 15.77 -9.47 -1.16
C PRO A 5 16.28 -8.24 -0.40
N PHE A 6 15.85 -8.10 0.84
CA PHE A 6 16.24 -6.97 1.70
C PHE A 6 16.48 -7.41 3.14
N ARG A 7 17.23 -6.61 3.88
CA ARG A 7 17.47 -6.81 5.31
C ARG A 7 16.31 -6.18 6.08
N ALA A 8 15.34 -7.02 6.45
CA ALA A 8 14.16 -6.55 7.17
C ALA A 8 14.52 -6.01 8.55
N VAL A 9 13.74 -5.03 9.02
CA VAL A 9 13.74 -4.59 10.40
C VAL A 9 12.41 -4.98 11.01
N HIS A 10 12.43 -5.68 12.13
CA HIS A 10 11.25 -6.13 12.85
C HIS A 10 11.40 -5.92 14.35
N TYR A 11 10.31 -5.97 15.08
CA TYR A 11 10.32 -5.90 16.53
C TYR A 11 10.89 -7.17 17.16
N ASP A 12 11.60 -7.01 18.29
CA ASP A 12 11.93 -8.10 19.20
C ASP A 12 10.77 -8.28 20.20
N GLU A 13 9.98 -9.35 20.03
CA GLU A 13 8.82 -9.64 20.90
C GLU A 13 9.21 -9.81 22.38
N GLN A 14 10.43 -10.24 22.69
CA GLN A 14 10.90 -10.35 24.07
C GLN A 14 11.03 -8.97 24.74
N ARG A 15 11.23 -7.92 23.93
CA ARG A 15 11.37 -6.55 24.39
C ARG A 15 10.05 -5.79 24.43
N VAL A 16 9.25 -5.93 23.38
CA VAL A 16 8.04 -5.13 23.23
C VAL A 16 6.78 -5.82 23.75
N GLY A 17 6.84 -7.14 24.02
CA GLY A 17 5.68 -7.95 24.32
C GLY A 17 4.84 -8.24 23.05
N PRO A 18 3.54 -8.46 23.20
CA PRO A 18 2.66 -8.83 22.09
C PRO A 18 2.71 -7.80 20.96
N LEU A 19 2.89 -8.26 19.71
CA LEU A 19 3.02 -7.41 18.52
C LEU A 19 1.79 -6.53 18.26
N GLU A 20 0.59 -6.97 18.66
CA GLU A 20 -0.67 -6.20 18.53
C GLU A 20 -0.61 -4.83 19.23
N ARG A 21 0.31 -4.67 20.20
CA ARG A 21 0.48 -3.41 20.91
C ARG A 21 1.36 -2.41 20.18
N VAL A 22 2.22 -2.89 19.28
CA VAL A 22 3.25 -2.06 18.62
C VAL A 22 3.01 -1.84 17.14
N VAL A 23 2.11 -2.61 16.52
CA VAL A 23 1.71 -2.42 15.12
C VAL A 23 0.53 -1.47 14.98
N ALA A 24 0.35 -0.92 13.78
CA ALA A 24 -0.76 -0.05 13.40
C ALA A 24 -1.09 -0.25 11.91
N PRO A 25 -2.28 0.15 11.44
CA PRO A 25 -2.60 0.23 10.01
C PRO A 25 -1.70 1.23 9.28
N PRO A 26 -1.77 1.30 7.93
CA PRO A 26 -1.12 2.35 7.16
C PRO A 26 -1.52 3.75 7.64
N TYR A 27 -0.58 4.69 7.55
CA TYR A 27 -0.73 6.04 8.11
C TYR A 27 -1.94 6.81 7.56
N ASP A 28 -2.31 6.57 6.31
CA ASP A 28 -3.36 7.28 5.55
C ASP A 28 -4.79 6.89 5.95
N VAL A 29 -4.95 5.79 6.70
CA VAL A 29 -6.25 5.38 7.28
C VAL A 29 -6.36 5.68 8.78
N ILE A 30 -5.36 6.33 9.37
CA ILE A 30 -5.32 6.67 10.80
C ILE A 30 -5.71 8.14 10.99
N ASP A 31 -6.88 8.40 11.56
CA ASP A 31 -7.28 9.73 12.01
C ASP A 31 -6.64 10.09 13.36
N GLU A 32 -6.85 11.33 13.84
CA GLU A 32 -6.25 11.83 15.08
C GLU A 32 -6.68 11.01 16.31
N GLU A 33 -7.95 10.61 16.38
CA GLU A 33 -8.45 9.81 17.50
C GLU A 33 -7.82 8.39 17.48
N ALA A 34 -7.72 7.77 16.31
CA ALA A 34 -7.04 6.48 16.14
C ALA A 34 -5.57 6.60 16.49
N ARG A 35 -4.89 7.69 16.07
CA ARG A 35 -3.50 7.94 16.40
C ARG A 35 -3.27 7.93 17.91
N GLU A 36 -4.08 8.67 18.68
CA GLU A 36 -4.00 8.70 20.15
C GLU A 36 -4.23 7.31 20.77
N ARG A 37 -5.19 6.54 20.24
CA ARG A 37 -5.42 5.15 20.70
C ARG A 37 -4.20 4.26 20.48
N TYR A 38 -3.52 4.37 19.31
CA TYR A 38 -2.31 3.61 19.03
C TYR A 38 -1.13 4.05 19.89
N LEU A 39 -0.94 5.35 20.09
CA LEU A 39 0.11 5.90 20.98
C LEU A 39 -0.03 5.39 22.40
N ALA A 40 -1.27 5.22 22.90
CA ALA A 40 -1.55 4.73 24.24
C ALA A 40 -1.30 3.22 24.41
N ARG A 41 -1.25 2.42 23.33
CA ARG A 41 -1.05 0.97 23.41
C ARG A 41 0.36 0.59 23.88
N SER A 42 1.38 1.34 23.41
CA SER A 42 2.78 1.06 23.75
C SER A 42 3.67 2.28 23.48
N PRO A 43 4.73 2.50 24.28
CA PRO A 43 5.75 3.48 23.95
C PRO A 43 6.52 3.13 22.66
N TYR A 44 6.42 1.89 22.19
CA TYR A 44 7.06 1.38 20.98
C TYR A 44 6.09 1.22 19.80
N ASN A 45 4.85 1.75 19.87
CA ASN A 45 3.93 1.64 18.75
C ASN A 45 4.48 2.36 17.51
N VAL A 46 4.41 1.68 16.35
CA VAL A 46 4.98 2.13 15.07
C VAL A 46 4.42 3.48 14.61
N VAL A 47 3.25 3.86 15.08
CA VAL A 47 2.62 5.16 14.78
C VAL A 47 3.52 6.33 15.17
N ARG A 48 4.42 6.15 16.15
CA ARG A 48 5.44 7.16 16.52
C ARG A 48 6.47 7.41 15.42
N LEU A 49 6.64 6.46 14.52
CA LEU A 49 7.54 6.56 13.37
C LEU A 49 6.78 6.97 12.10
N THR A 50 5.56 6.43 11.90
CA THR A 50 4.80 6.65 10.65
C THR A 50 3.99 7.96 10.67
N LEU A 51 3.54 8.40 11.87
CA LEU A 51 2.83 9.66 12.12
C LEU A 51 3.48 10.42 13.30
N PRO A 52 4.78 10.79 13.20
CA PRO A 52 5.50 11.43 14.29
C PRO A 52 5.03 12.88 14.52
N GLU A 53 5.34 13.42 15.67
CA GLU A 53 5.17 14.86 15.95
C GLU A 53 6.17 15.71 15.13
N SER A 54 7.34 15.14 14.84
CA SER A 54 8.34 15.71 13.95
C SER A 54 9.23 14.64 13.33
N GLU A 55 9.79 14.91 12.17
CA GLU A 55 10.72 14.02 11.48
C GLU A 55 11.99 13.76 12.32
N ALA A 56 12.45 14.77 13.08
CA ALA A 56 13.60 14.64 13.98
C ALA A 56 13.31 13.66 15.14
N GLN A 57 12.09 13.68 15.68
CA GLN A 57 11.66 12.71 16.69
C GLN A 57 11.65 11.29 16.11
N ALA A 58 11.07 11.08 14.93
CA ALA A 58 11.07 9.78 14.28
C ALA A 58 12.49 9.24 14.07
N ALA A 59 13.41 10.09 13.59
CA ALA A 59 14.81 9.73 13.39
C ALA A 59 15.53 9.37 14.70
N SER A 60 15.23 10.06 15.79
CA SER A 60 15.77 9.75 17.11
C SER A 60 15.24 8.43 17.63
N LEU A 61 13.93 8.21 17.56
CA LEU A 61 13.28 6.96 18.00
C LEU A 61 13.77 5.76 17.17
N TRP A 62 13.86 5.90 15.85
CA TRP A 62 14.34 4.85 14.96
C TRP A 62 15.74 4.37 15.37
N ARG A 63 16.67 5.31 15.63
CA ARG A 63 18.02 4.97 16.09
C ARG A 63 18.04 4.33 17.46
N SER A 64 17.34 4.94 18.45
CA SER A 64 17.32 4.40 19.81
C SER A 64 16.69 3.01 19.87
N TRP A 65 15.62 2.77 19.12
CA TRP A 65 15.00 1.44 19.10
C TRP A 65 15.87 0.36 18.46
N LEU A 66 16.71 0.72 17.48
CA LEU A 66 17.73 -0.20 16.94
C LEU A 66 18.88 -0.41 17.94
N GLU A 67 19.38 0.64 18.57
CA GLU A 67 20.45 0.56 19.57
C GLU A 67 20.05 -0.23 20.83
N GLU A 68 18.81 -0.04 21.27
CA GLU A 68 18.24 -0.73 22.41
C GLU A 68 17.78 -2.17 22.10
N GLY A 69 17.79 -2.58 20.83
CA GLY A 69 17.32 -3.88 20.38
C GLY A 69 15.80 -4.06 20.47
N VAL A 70 15.04 -2.97 20.52
CA VAL A 70 13.58 -2.96 20.36
C VAL A 70 13.21 -3.33 18.92
N LEU A 71 13.97 -2.76 17.97
CA LEU A 71 13.98 -3.15 16.58
C LEU A 71 15.28 -3.92 16.27
N VAL A 72 15.13 -5.01 15.53
CA VAL A 72 16.24 -5.86 15.10
C VAL A 72 16.31 -5.85 13.58
N ARG A 73 17.49 -5.56 13.03
CA ARG A 73 17.77 -5.65 11.61
C ARG A 73 18.35 -7.03 11.29
N GLU A 74 17.75 -7.72 10.34
CA GLU A 74 18.27 -9.01 9.85
C GLU A 74 19.71 -8.88 9.35
N GLU A 75 20.54 -9.88 9.64
CA GLU A 75 21.94 -9.90 9.19
C GLU A 75 22.04 -10.13 7.68
N GLU A 76 21.23 -11.06 7.16
CA GLU A 76 21.22 -11.43 5.75
C GLU A 76 19.93 -10.94 5.04
N PRO A 77 20.05 -10.49 3.78
CA PRO A 77 18.89 -10.17 2.97
C PRO A 77 18.02 -11.42 2.73
N ALA A 78 16.70 -11.25 2.79
CA ALA A 78 15.74 -12.30 2.47
C ALA A 78 14.55 -11.74 1.72
N LEU A 79 13.81 -12.61 1.05
CA LEU A 79 12.44 -12.38 0.64
C LEU A 79 11.51 -12.80 1.77
N TRP A 80 10.34 -12.21 1.81
CA TRP A 80 9.36 -12.52 2.84
C TRP A 80 8.01 -12.81 2.20
N TRP A 81 7.17 -13.55 2.90
CA TRP A 81 5.81 -13.82 2.47
C TRP A 81 4.84 -13.31 3.52
N LEU A 82 3.82 -12.62 3.06
CA LEU A 82 2.73 -12.12 3.90
C LEU A 82 1.44 -12.84 3.50
N ALA A 83 0.72 -13.38 4.47
CA ALA A 83 -0.68 -13.78 4.31
C ALA A 83 -1.54 -12.99 5.28
N GLN A 84 -2.70 -12.55 4.81
CA GLN A 84 -3.68 -11.81 5.59
C GLN A 84 -5.01 -12.56 5.53
N GLU A 85 -5.50 -13.00 6.68
CA GLU A 85 -6.79 -13.66 6.84
C GLU A 85 -7.79 -12.67 7.44
N TYR A 86 -8.90 -12.46 6.77
CA TYR A 86 -9.90 -11.46 7.17
C TYR A 86 -11.30 -11.86 6.71
N VAL A 87 -12.31 -11.19 7.27
CA VAL A 87 -13.71 -11.33 6.84
C VAL A 87 -14.03 -10.19 5.89
N GLY A 88 -14.46 -10.54 4.67
CA GLY A 88 -14.88 -9.57 3.67
C GLY A 88 -16.19 -8.87 4.03
N PRO A 89 -16.58 -7.82 3.30
CA PRO A 89 -17.80 -7.06 3.58
C PRO A 89 -19.09 -7.87 3.37
N ASP A 90 -19.00 -8.97 2.66
CA ASP A 90 -20.07 -9.98 2.47
C ASP A 90 -20.12 -11.04 3.58
N GLY A 91 -19.28 -10.91 4.61
CA GLY A 91 -19.20 -11.85 5.73
C GLY A 91 -18.42 -13.13 5.43
N LEU A 92 -17.82 -13.27 4.26
CA LEU A 92 -17.03 -14.44 3.89
C LEU A 92 -15.59 -14.32 4.35
N ALA A 93 -15.05 -15.42 4.91
CA ALA A 93 -13.62 -15.50 5.24
C ALA A 93 -12.79 -15.49 3.95
N ARG A 94 -11.74 -14.70 3.94
CA ARG A 94 -10.80 -14.53 2.83
C ARG A 94 -9.37 -14.61 3.30
N ARG A 95 -8.51 -15.05 2.39
CA ARG A 95 -7.07 -15.05 2.59
C ARG A 95 -6.40 -14.38 1.38
N ARG A 96 -5.60 -13.34 1.63
CA ARG A 96 -4.79 -12.64 0.65
C ARG A 96 -3.33 -12.87 0.95
N GLU A 97 -2.55 -13.15 -0.09
CA GLU A 97 -1.14 -13.49 0.05
C GLU A 97 -0.28 -12.70 -0.93
N GLY A 98 0.96 -12.45 -0.56
CA GLY A 98 1.90 -11.75 -1.43
C GLY A 98 3.35 -11.85 -0.98
N LEU A 99 4.24 -11.58 -1.93
CA LEU A 99 5.68 -11.52 -1.73
C LEU A 99 6.08 -10.14 -1.21
N VAL A 100 6.75 -10.09 -0.04
CA VAL A 100 7.34 -8.86 0.50
C VAL A 100 8.79 -8.79 0.09
N CYS A 101 9.17 -7.71 -0.58
CA CYS A 101 10.48 -7.55 -1.22
C CYS A 101 10.83 -6.07 -1.40
N ALA A 102 12.05 -5.78 -1.81
CA ALA A 102 12.44 -4.48 -2.34
C ALA A 102 12.24 -4.47 -3.86
N VAL A 103 11.66 -3.41 -4.39
CA VAL A 103 11.41 -3.23 -5.83
C VAL A 103 12.17 -2.02 -6.33
N ALA A 104 12.85 -2.13 -7.48
CA ALA A 104 13.51 -0.99 -8.08
C ALA A 104 12.49 0.10 -8.44
N VAL A 105 12.77 1.33 -8.05
CA VAL A 105 11.96 2.47 -8.48
C VAL A 105 12.26 2.80 -9.95
N GLU A 106 11.20 2.90 -10.75
CA GLU A 106 11.27 3.19 -12.18
C GLU A 106 10.27 4.32 -12.49
N PRO A 107 10.65 5.30 -13.33
CA PRO A 107 9.69 6.33 -13.70
C PRO A 107 8.49 5.72 -14.44
N TYR A 108 7.31 6.28 -14.29
CA TYR A 108 6.09 5.77 -14.94
C TYR A 108 6.21 5.67 -16.46
N SER A 109 7.06 6.51 -17.07
CA SER A 109 7.38 6.45 -18.50
C SER A 109 8.06 5.14 -18.94
N ALA A 110 8.71 4.42 -18.04
CA ALA A 110 9.30 3.10 -18.29
C ALA A 110 8.23 2.01 -18.46
N ARG A 111 6.97 2.27 -18.07
CA ARG A 111 5.82 1.35 -18.16
C ARG A 111 6.05 -0.02 -17.52
N VAL A 112 6.81 -0.05 -16.44
CA VAL A 112 7.11 -1.26 -15.68
C VAL A 112 6.27 -1.32 -14.41
N ILE A 113 6.04 -0.15 -13.79
CA ILE A 113 5.16 0.02 -12.64
C ILE A 113 4.15 1.11 -13.01
N LEU A 114 2.87 0.78 -12.97
CA LEU A 114 1.79 1.66 -13.41
C LEU A 114 0.92 2.11 -12.24
N PRO A 115 0.64 3.41 -12.14
CA PRO A 115 -0.37 3.91 -11.21
C PRO A 115 -1.77 3.70 -11.77
N HIS A 116 -2.79 3.69 -10.91
CA HIS A 116 -4.20 3.75 -11.30
C HIS A 116 -4.88 5.06 -10.87
N GLU A 117 -4.17 5.93 -10.15
CA GLU A 117 -4.65 7.25 -9.72
C GLU A 117 -3.54 8.30 -9.82
N ARG A 118 -3.94 9.57 -9.74
CA ARG A 118 -3.02 10.70 -9.64
C ARG A 118 -2.87 11.10 -8.17
N THR A 119 -1.64 11.47 -7.78
CA THR A 119 -1.34 11.89 -6.41
C THR A 119 -1.47 13.39 -6.23
N HIS A 120 -1.77 13.81 -5.00
CA HIS A 120 -1.74 15.22 -4.60
C HIS A 120 -0.37 15.62 -4.04
N ALA A 121 0.01 16.91 -4.22
CA ALA A 121 1.35 17.39 -3.85
C ALA A 121 1.60 17.44 -2.33
N GLY A 122 0.60 17.80 -1.52
CA GLY A 122 0.76 18.03 -0.08
C GLY A 122 1.22 16.82 0.73
N PRO A 123 0.54 15.67 0.68
CA PRO A 123 0.93 14.47 1.43
C PRO A 123 2.32 13.94 1.06
N LYS A 124 2.73 14.13 -0.19
CA LYS A 124 4.02 13.71 -0.72
C LYS A 124 5.20 14.40 -0.05
N GLU A 125 5.12 15.73 0.16
CA GLU A 125 6.22 16.49 0.79
C GLU A 125 6.46 16.04 2.24
N GLY A 126 5.42 15.78 3.02
CA GLY A 126 5.56 15.27 4.39
C GLY A 126 6.25 13.89 4.43
N ARG A 127 5.87 13.00 3.51
CA ARG A 127 6.51 11.68 3.40
C ARG A 127 7.98 11.78 2.95
N LEU A 128 8.30 12.70 2.06
CA LEU A 128 9.68 12.93 1.60
C LEU A 128 10.57 13.46 2.72
N ARG A 129 10.09 14.39 3.55
CA ARG A 129 10.81 14.84 4.75
C ARG A 129 11.06 13.71 5.73
N LEU A 130 10.05 12.86 5.95
CA LEU A 130 10.20 11.69 6.83
C LEU A 130 11.24 10.71 6.29
N LEU A 131 11.21 10.40 4.99
CA LEU A 131 12.17 9.48 4.36
C LEU A 131 13.60 10.05 4.37
N ARG A 132 13.78 11.37 4.25
CA ARG A 132 15.10 12.01 4.43
C ARG A 132 15.63 11.88 5.87
N ALA A 133 14.74 11.91 6.87
CA ALA A 133 15.10 11.82 8.27
C ALA A 133 15.31 10.36 8.74
N VAL A 134 14.50 9.45 8.25
CA VAL A 134 14.57 7.99 8.48
C VAL A 134 14.73 7.33 7.10
N PRO A 135 15.98 7.06 6.65
CA PRO A 135 16.26 6.54 5.31
C PRO A 135 15.96 5.03 5.19
N ASP A 136 14.84 4.62 5.75
CA ASP A 136 14.28 3.26 5.69
C ASP A 136 12.79 3.36 5.36
N HIS A 137 12.27 2.42 4.57
CA HIS A 137 10.85 2.36 4.26
C HIS A 137 10.07 1.76 5.43
N LEU A 138 9.31 2.60 6.13
CA LEU A 138 8.52 2.20 7.30
C LEU A 138 7.24 1.44 6.94
N GLU A 139 6.76 1.59 5.71
CA GLU A 139 5.53 1.00 5.22
C GLU A 139 5.72 0.52 3.78
N PRO A 140 5.24 -0.69 3.42
CA PRO A 140 5.32 -1.18 2.06
C PRO A 140 4.30 -0.47 1.16
N ILE A 141 4.60 -0.39 -0.14
CA ILE A 141 3.57 -0.17 -1.16
C ILE A 141 2.91 -1.50 -1.51
N PHE A 142 1.69 -1.46 -2.03
CA PHE A 142 0.94 -2.63 -2.43
C PHE A 142 0.87 -2.69 -3.97
N LEU A 143 1.47 -3.73 -4.53
CA LEU A 143 1.57 -3.93 -5.96
C LEU A 143 0.76 -5.15 -6.39
N LEU A 144 0.09 -5.06 -7.51
CA LEU A 144 -0.58 -6.20 -8.15
C LEU A 144 0.25 -6.71 -9.33
N VAL A 145 0.25 -8.02 -9.49
CA VAL A 145 0.83 -8.71 -10.64
C VAL A 145 -0.18 -9.72 -11.20
N ARG A 146 -0.19 -9.91 -12.50
CA ARG A 146 -0.99 -10.98 -13.12
C ARG A 146 -0.41 -12.35 -12.79
N GLY A 147 -1.30 -13.34 -12.59
CA GLY A 147 -0.91 -14.73 -12.38
C GLY A 147 -1.09 -15.14 -10.93
N ARG A 148 -0.40 -16.22 -10.57
CA ARG A 148 -0.44 -16.85 -9.24
C ARG A 148 0.97 -16.94 -8.67
N LEU A 149 1.09 -16.81 -7.37
CA LEU A 149 2.27 -17.17 -6.60
C LEU A 149 1.85 -18.21 -5.58
N GLU A 150 2.71 -19.17 -5.34
CA GLU A 150 2.49 -20.15 -4.29
C GLU A 150 3.25 -19.72 -3.03
N GLY A 151 2.53 -19.64 -1.92
CA GLY A 151 3.09 -19.30 -0.63
C GLY A 151 3.85 -20.47 0.00
N PRO A 152 4.68 -20.19 1.00
CA PRO A 152 5.38 -21.22 1.75
C PRO A 152 4.40 -22.08 2.56
N SER A 153 4.78 -23.32 2.77
CA SER A 153 4.12 -24.21 3.72
C SER A 153 4.80 -24.12 5.09
N GLY A 154 4.06 -24.46 6.16
CA GLY A 154 4.58 -24.53 7.51
C GLY A 154 4.24 -23.33 8.39
N ARG A 155 4.87 -23.28 9.56
CA ARG A 155 4.57 -22.28 10.59
C ARG A 155 5.14 -20.91 10.20
N PRO A 156 4.36 -19.81 10.32
CA PRO A 156 4.87 -18.47 10.14
C PRO A 156 5.94 -18.12 11.19
N LEU A 157 6.84 -17.24 10.84
CA LEU A 157 7.81 -16.66 11.76
C LEU A 157 7.14 -15.66 12.70
N LEU A 158 6.27 -14.82 12.18
CA LEU A 158 5.51 -13.83 12.93
C LEU A 158 4.02 -14.00 12.65
N GLU A 159 3.23 -13.79 13.69
CA GLU A 159 1.78 -13.79 13.63
C GLU A 159 1.25 -12.64 14.47
N VAL A 160 0.36 -11.83 13.89
CA VAL A 160 -0.24 -10.69 14.59
C VAL A 160 -1.67 -10.46 14.10
N GLU A 161 -2.59 -10.26 15.04
CA GLU A 161 -3.94 -9.82 14.74
C GLU A 161 -4.06 -8.30 14.89
N LEU A 162 -4.57 -7.64 13.87
CA LEU A 162 -4.81 -6.20 13.87
C LEU A 162 -6.17 -5.92 13.24
N GLU A 163 -7.08 -5.33 14.03
CA GLU A 163 -8.41 -4.90 13.58
C GLU A 163 -9.20 -5.98 12.83
N GLY A 164 -9.20 -7.21 13.36
CA GLY A 164 -9.91 -8.34 12.78
C GLY A 164 -9.22 -8.98 11.57
N THR A 165 -8.00 -8.54 11.27
CA THR A 165 -7.14 -9.16 10.24
C THR A 165 -5.99 -9.89 10.91
N ARG A 166 -5.88 -11.19 10.67
CA ARG A 166 -4.76 -12.01 11.09
C ARG A 166 -3.66 -11.95 10.03
N ASN A 167 -2.50 -11.45 10.43
CA ASN A 167 -1.33 -11.28 9.56
C ASN A 167 -0.30 -12.35 9.91
N LEU A 168 0.15 -13.07 8.90
CA LEU A 168 1.11 -14.17 9.00
C LEU A 168 2.29 -13.85 8.12
N VAL A 169 3.51 -13.95 8.67
CA VAL A 169 4.73 -13.59 7.93
C VAL A 169 5.71 -14.75 7.99
N TRP A 170 6.25 -15.11 6.85
CA TRP A 170 7.34 -16.09 6.70
C TRP A 170 8.56 -15.41 6.13
N ARG A 171 9.72 -15.80 6.64
CA ARG A 171 10.99 -15.53 5.98
C ARG A 171 11.22 -16.63 4.96
N LEU A 172 11.46 -16.25 3.72
CA LEU A 172 11.80 -17.19 2.67
C LEU A 172 13.31 -17.31 2.64
N ASP A 173 13.81 -18.49 3.00
CA ASP A 173 15.22 -18.81 2.88
C ASP A 173 15.55 -18.89 1.39
N ALA A 174 16.20 -17.86 0.88
CA ALA A 174 16.72 -17.92 -0.46
C ALA A 174 17.84 -18.98 -0.47
N PRO A 175 17.83 -19.92 -1.44
CA PRO A 175 18.98 -20.80 -1.60
C PRO A 175 20.25 -19.97 -1.76
N PRO A 176 21.31 -20.23 -1.00
CA PRO A 176 22.56 -19.49 -1.14
C PRO A 176 23.26 -19.80 -2.49
N PRO A 177 23.87 -18.80 -3.13
CA PRO A 177 23.72 -17.39 -2.82
C PRO A 177 22.46 -16.83 -3.44
N ALA A 178 21.63 -16.18 -2.64
CA ALA A 178 20.54 -15.37 -3.16
C ALA A 178 21.14 -14.21 -3.96
N SER A 179 21.53 -14.48 -5.18
CA SER A 179 21.92 -13.43 -6.09
C SER A 179 20.68 -12.62 -6.43
N LEU A 180 20.88 -11.34 -6.68
CA LEU A 180 19.89 -10.42 -7.21
C LEU A 180 19.04 -11.03 -8.36
N GLU A 181 19.66 -11.93 -9.11
CA GLU A 181 19.07 -12.66 -10.23
C GLU A 181 18.04 -13.71 -9.79
N SER A 182 18.22 -14.32 -8.60
CA SER A 182 17.33 -15.41 -8.15
C SER A 182 15.93 -14.94 -7.79
N ALA A 183 15.77 -13.75 -7.16
CA ALA A 183 14.45 -13.21 -6.82
C ALA A 183 13.70 -12.76 -8.08
N THR A 184 14.40 -12.16 -9.03
CA THR A 184 13.83 -11.78 -10.33
C THR A 184 13.49 -13.02 -11.16
N LEU A 185 14.29 -14.10 -11.06
CA LEU A 185 14.01 -15.40 -11.69
C LEU A 185 12.76 -16.06 -11.14
N LEU A 186 12.57 -16.10 -9.81
CA LEU A 186 11.35 -16.68 -9.21
C LEU A 186 10.09 -15.99 -9.70
N ILE A 187 10.09 -14.66 -9.82
CA ILE A 187 8.96 -13.92 -10.37
C ILE A 187 8.87 -14.09 -11.89
N ALA A 188 10.00 -14.08 -12.61
CA ALA A 188 10.02 -14.31 -14.05
C ALA A 188 9.60 -15.74 -14.41
N GLU A 189 10.00 -16.76 -13.66
CA GLU A 189 9.54 -18.14 -13.82
C GLU A 189 8.06 -18.31 -13.54
N ALA A 190 7.53 -17.64 -12.49
CA ALA A 190 6.12 -17.71 -12.14
C ALA A 190 5.21 -16.98 -13.14
N PHE A 191 5.68 -15.88 -13.75
CA PHE A 191 4.84 -14.99 -14.57
C PHE A 191 5.33 -14.79 -16.03
N GLY A 192 6.42 -15.43 -16.46
CA GLY A 192 7.00 -15.22 -17.78
C GLY A 192 7.87 -13.96 -17.87
N ALA A 193 7.84 -13.27 -19.00
CA ALA A 193 8.63 -12.04 -19.20
C ALA A 193 8.38 -11.00 -18.11
N VAL A 194 9.33 -10.09 -17.87
CA VAL A 194 9.32 -9.04 -16.84
C VAL A 194 7.89 -8.59 -16.46
N PRO A 195 7.39 -8.89 -15.28
CA PRO A 195 6.01 -8.62 -14.94
C PRO A 195 5.74 -7.11 -14.89
N LEU A 196 4.65 -6.72 -15.51
CA LEU A 196 4.07 -5.40 -15.34
C LEU A 196 3.39 -5.37 -13.97
N LEU A 197 3.75 -4.41 -13.14
CA LEU A 197 3.18 -4.23 -11.81
C LEU A 197 2.22 -3.03 -11.81
N TYR A 198 1.13 -3.15 -11.06
CA TYR A 198 0.16 -2.08 -10.86
C TYR A 198 0.17 -1.66 -9.40
N ILE A 199 0.31 -0.36 -9.11
CA ILE A 199 0.19 0.14 -7.75
C ILE A 199 -1.28 0.05 -7.36
N ALA A 200 -1.62 -0.80 -6.38
CA ALA A 200 -2.96 -0.89 -5.83
C ALA A 200 -3.14 0.06 -4.64
N ASP A 201 -2.07 0.29 -3.87
CA ASP A 201 -2.03 1.25 -2.76
C ASP A 201 -0.60 1.78 -2.56
N GLY A 202 -0.48 2.99 -2.01
CA GLY A 202 0.80 3.62 -1.72
C GLY A 202 1.39 4.44 -2.86
N HIS A 203 0.57 5.04 -3.73
CA HIS A 203 1.03 5.92 -4.82
C HIS A 203 1.94 7.05 -4.30
N HIS A 204 1.53 7.72 -3.20
CA HIS A 204 2.35 8.76 -2.57
C HIS A 204 3.68 8.24 -2.06
N ARG A 205 3.72 7.01 -1.50
CA ARG A 205 4.94 6.34 -1.02
C ARG A 205 5.88 6.02 -2.19
N TYR A 206 5.33 5.53 -3.31
CA TYR A 206 6.12 5.25 -4.51
C TYR A 206 6.72 6.53 -5.13
N GLU A 207 5.92 7.58 -5.31
CA GLU A 207 6.40 8.85 -5.84
C GLU A 207 7.39 9.55 -4.90
N THR A 208 7.23 9.36 -3.58
CA THR A 208 8.21 9.80 -2.59
C THR A 208 9.54 9.07 -2.78
N ALA A 209 9.52 7.74 -3.00
CA ALA A 209 10.73 6.97 -3.27
C ALA A 209 11.43 7.42 -4.57
N LEU A 210 10.66 7.69 -5.64
CA LEU A 210 11.20 8.26 -6.89
C LEU A 210 11.86 9.62 -6.66
N ALA A 211 11.21 10.52 -5.92
CA ALA A 211 11.74 11.83 -5.61
C ALA A 211 13.00 11.75 -4.74
N PHE A 212 12.98 10.89 -3.72
CA PHE A 212 14.13 10.67 -2.85
C PHE A 212 15.32 10.10 -3.62
N HIS A 213 15.10 9.12 -4.50
CA HIS A 213 16.17 8.58 -5.34
C HIS A 213 16.76 9.61 -6.29
N ALA A 214 15.93 10.51 -6.84
CA ALA A 214 16.43 11.60 -7.70
C ALA A 214 17.32 12.59 -6.95
N GLU A 215 17.15 12.76 -5.64
CA GLU A 215 17.97 13.62 -4.78
C GLU A 215 19.23 12.90 -4.27
N ASP A 216 19.07 11.68 -3.77
CA ASP A 216 20.10 10.93 -3.05
C ASP A 216 21.04 10.18 -3.99
N GLY A 217 20.50 9.57 -5.05
CA GLY A 217 21.26 8.88 -6.11
C GLY A 217 22.00 7.61 -5.66
N SER A 218 21.84 7.18 -4.40
CA SER A 218 22.50 5.97 -3.91
C SER A 218 21.81 4.70 -4.42
N PRO A 219 22.51 3.55 -4.46
CA PRO A 219 21.87 2.27 -4.78
C PRO A 219 20.75 1.88 -3.81
N ALA A 220 20.82 2.29 -2.55
CA ALA A 220 19.81 2.00 -1.55
C ALA A 220 18.51 2.78 -1.82
N SER A 221 18.60 4.05 -2.19
CA SER A 221 17.46 4.89 -2.53
C SER A 221 16.75 4.45 -3.82
N ALA A 222 17.41 3.66 -4.66
CA ALA A 222 16.83 3.10 -5.89
C ALA A 222 15.80 1.98 -5.63
N LEU A 223 15.50 1.68 -4.38
CA LEU A 223 14.61 0.58 -3.98
C LEU A 223 13.46 1.10 -3.12
N VAL A 224 12.30 0.46 -3.23
CA VAL A 224 11.13 0.72 -2.38
C VAL A 224 10.62 -0.61 -1.81
N LEU A 225 10.22 -0.61 -0.53
CA LEU A 225 9.60 -1.77 0.10
C LEU A 225 8.20 -1.99 -0.50
N ALA A 226 7.91 -3.21 -0.91
CA ALA A 226 6.65 -3.57 -1.54
C ALA A 226 6.11 -4.93 -1.09
N VAL A 227 4.79 -5.08 -1.15
CA VAL A 227 4.11 -6.37 -1.17
C VAL A 227 3.56 -6.58 -2.57
N ILE A 228 4.01 -7.62 -3.27
CA ILE A 228 3.52 -7.99 -4.60
C ILE A 228 2.49 -9.09 -4.45
N VAL A 229 1.26 -8.77 -4.80
CA VAL A 229 0.08 -9.63 -4.65
C VAL A 229 -0.40 -10.10 -6.01
N PRO A 230 -0.54 -11.41 -6.24
CA PRO A 230 -1.16 -11.94 -7.45
C PRO A 230 -2.61 -11.48 -7.57
N SER A 231 -3.01 -11.04 -8.76
CA SER A 231 -4.40 -10.59 -8.99
C SER A 231 -5.41 -11.73 -9.08
N GLU A 232 -4.94 -12.97 -9.28
CA GLU A 232 -5.78 -14.16 -9.46
C GLU A 232 -5.93 -14.93 -8.14
N GLN A 233 -6.43 -14.27 -7.09
CA GLN A 233 -6.73 -14.90 -5.81
C GLN A 233 -8.06 -14.40 -5.24
N GLU A 234 -8.81 -15.27 -4.56
CA GLU A 234 -10.10 -14.94 -3.98
C GLU A 234 -10.05 -13.89 -2.86
N GLY A 235 -8.89 -13.79 -2.20
CA GLY A 235 -8.64 -12.82 -1.14
C GLY A 235 -8.37 -11.40 -1.62
N LEU A 236 -8.39 -11.12 -2.91
CA LEU A 236 -8.26 -9.76 -3.43
C LEU A 236 -9.65 -9.17 -3.67
N THR A 237 -10.02 -8.18 -2.88
CA THR A 237 -11.29 -7.46 -3.05
C THR A 237 -11.01 -6.02 -3.46
N ILE A 238 -11.59 -5.59 -4.57
CA ILE A 238 -11.54 -4.20 -5.02
C ILE A 238 -12.79 -3.50 -4.52
N PHE A 239 -12.60 -2.49 -3.67
CA PHE A 239 -13.70 -1.66 -3.17
C PHE A 239 -13.91 -0.46 -4.09
N PRO A 240 -15.18 -0.05 -4.35
CA PRO A 240 -15.44 1.18 -5.04
C PRO A 240 -15.00 2.37 -4.16
N THR A 241 -14.29 3.32 -4.75
CA THR A 241 -13.96 4.57 -4.07
C THR A 241 -15.10 5.56 -4.26
N HIS A 242 -15.82 5.84 -3.17
CA HIS A 242 -16.87 6.85 -3.16
C HIS A 242 -16.27 8.24 -2.90
N ARG A 243 -16.80 9.25 -3.58
CA ARG A 243 -16.41 10.64 -3.38
C ARG A 243 -17.60 11.46 -2.90
N LEU A 244 -17.40 12.27 -1.87
CA LEU A 244 -18.40 13.20 -1.35
C LEU A 244 -18.13 14.60 -1.89
N ALA A 245 -18.94 15.07 -2.82
CA ALA A 245 -18.89 16.44 -3.31
C ALA A 245 -19.75 17.36 -2.43
N ARG A 246 -19.11 18.32 -1.73
CA ARG A 246 -19.82 19.25 -0.83
C ARG A 246 -20.58 20.37 -1.56
N ARG A 247 -20.18 20.72 -2.78
CA ARG A 247 -20.74 21.83 -3.56
C ARG A 247 -20.86 21.47 -5.04
N LEU A 248 -21.81 20.63 -5.38
CA LEU A 248 -22.16 20.37 -6.77
C LEU A 248 -23.23 21.38 -7.21
N THR A 249 -22.84 22.43 -7.95
CA THR A 249 -23.71 23.54 -8.36
C THR A 249 -24.29 23.39 -9.75
N GLN A 250 -23.76 22.47 -10.56
CA GLN A 250 -24.21 22.26 -11.94
C GLN A 250 -25.27 21.16 -12.02
N ASP A 251 -26.12 21.25 -13.07
CA ASP A 251 -27.02 20.18 -13.41
C ASP A 251 -26.25 18.96 -13.88
N LEU A 252 -26.72 17.77 -13.48
CA LEU A 252 -26.14 16.51 -13.87
C LEU A 252 -26.69 16.10 -15.23
N ASP A 253 -25.81 16.03 -16.22
CA ASP A 253 -26.14 15.42 -17.51
C ASP A 253 -25.97 13.91 -17.39
N GLY A 254 -27.06 13.23 -17.05
CA GLY A 254 -27.06 11.80 -16.79
C GLY A 254 -28.46 11.21 -16.81
N ARG A 255 -28.54 9.89 -16.99
CA ARG A 255 -29.78 9.14 -16.95
C ARG A 255 -30.21 8.90 -15.50
N GLU A 256 -31.38 9.42 -15.12
CA GLU A 256 -31.97 9.16 -13.81
C GLU A 256 -32.32 7.68 -13.65
N VAL A 257 -32.07 7.14 -12.47
CA VAL A 257 -32.31 5.74 -12.10
C VAL A 257 -33.07 5.67 -10.78
N PRO A 258 -33.86 4.60 -10.55
CA PRO A 258 -34.70 4.50 -9.35
C PRO A 258 -33.93 4.44 -8.04
N SER A 259 -32.74 3.85 -8.05
CA SER A 259 -31.89 3.74 -6.87
C SER A 259 -30.39 3.73 -7.23
N VAL A 260 -29.54 3.89 -6.22
CA VAL A 260 -28.07 3.76 -6.38
C VAL A 260 -27.70 2.34 -6.81
N GLU A 261 -28.35 1.33 -6.24
CA GLU A 261 -28.12 -0.10 -6.54
C GLU A 261 -28.43 -0.40 -8.01
N GLU A 262 -29.57 0.06 -8.52
CA GLU A 262 -29.92 -0.09 -9.93
C GLU A 262 -28.98 0.70 -10.85
N GLY A 263 -28.55 1.86 -10.41
CA GLY A 263 -27.51 2.64 -11.09
C GLY A 263 -26.20 1.87 -11.21
N LEU A 264 -25.69 1.33 -10.11
CA LEU A 264 -24.45 0.54 -10.09
C LEU A 264 -24.57 -0.73 -10.96
N ALA A 265 -25.70 -1.42 -10.90
CA ALA A 265 -25.97 -2.60 -11.73
C ALA A 265 -26.05 -2.29 -13.22
N SER A 266 -26.39 -1.05 -13.59
CA SER A 266 -26.54 -0.59 -14.98
C SER A 266 -25.32 0.12 -15.55
N LEU A 267 -24.19 0.17 -14.80
CA LEU A 267 -22.96 0.80 -15.30
C LEU A 267 -22.44 0.06 -16.55
N PRO A 268 -22.09 0.80 -17.62
CA PRO A 268 -21.60 0.20 -18.85
C PRO A 268 -20.21 -0.42 -18.64
N GLN A 269 -19.97 -1.57 -19.27
CA GLN A 269 -18.63 -2.16 -19.28
C GLN A 269 -17.76 -1.48 -20.34
N GLY A 270 -16.49 -1.21 -19.97
CA GLY A 270 -15.49 -0.65 -20.89
C GLY A 270 -15.63 0.85 -21.19
N ARG A 271 -16.52 1.56 -20.48
CA ARG A 271 -16.66 3.02 -20.56
C ARG A 271 -16.54 3.64 -19.19
N ALA A 272 -16.07 4.88 -19.12
CA ALA A 272 -16.06 5.62 -17.87
C ALA A 272 -17.50 6.01 -17.49
N ALA A 273 -17.93 5.58 -16.31
CA ALA A 273 -19.26 5.93 -15.80
C ALA A 273 -19.24 5.94 -14.26
N CYS A 274 -20.14 6.73 -13.68
CA CYS A 274 -20.36 6.74 -12.24
C CYS A 274 -21.84 6.91 -11.91
N VAL A 275 -22.20 6.53 -10.67
CA VAL A 275 -23.53 6.85 -10.13
C VAL A 275 -23.39 8.07 -9.23
N VAL A 276 -24.18 9.11 -9.50
CA VAL A 276 -24.26 10.30 -8.66
C VAL A 276 -25.55 10.27 -7.86
N TYR A 277 -25.45 10.39 -6.55
CA TYR A 277 -26.60 10.49 -5.65
C TYR A 277 -26.68 11.89 -5.03
N ARG A 278 -27.83 12.55 -5.21
CA ARG A 278 -28.09 13.91 -4.71
C ARG A 278 -29.57 14.11 -4.37
N GLY A 279 -29.84 14.58 -3.17
CA GLY A 279 -31.20 14.97 -2.79
C GLY A 279 -32.25 13.85 -2.89
N GLY A 280 -31.90 12.61 -2.59
CA GLY A 280 -32.80 11.46 -2.67
C GLY A 280 -32.94 10.85 -4.08
N ARG A 281 -32.23 11.33 -5.09
CA ARG A 281 -32.29 10.87 -6.49
C ARG A 281 -30.93 10.37 -6.93
N ALA A 282 -30.89 9.43 -7.86
CA ALA A 282 -29.68 8.84 -8.42
C ALA A 282 -29.63 8.99 -9.95
N TRP A 283 -28.44 9.20 -10.51
CA TRP A 283 -28.18 9.31 -11.94
C TRP A 283 -26.96 8.48 -12.33
N VAL A 284 -27.02 7.85 -13.48
CA VAL A 284 -25.84 7.30 -14.17
C VAL A 284 -25.30 8.37 -15.10
N VAL A 285 -24.06 8.76 -14.89
CA VAL A 285 -23.31 9.71 -15.72
C VAL A 285 -22.23 8.95 -16.46
N GLU A 286 -22.19 9.09 -17.78
CA GLU A 286 -21.21 8.43 -18.66
C GLU A 286 -20.33 9.48 -19.34
N GLY A 287 -19.09 9.12 -19.68
CA GLY A 287 -18.17 9.99 -20.41
C GLY A 287 -16.93 9.23 -20.90
N GLU A 288 -16.06 9.92 -21.59
CA GLU A 288 -14.76 9.38 -21.95
C GLU A 288 -13.83 9.36 -20.73
N ALA A 289 -12.96 8.32 -20.65
CA ALA A 289 -12.02 8.13 -19.55
C ALA A 289 -11.01 9.25 -19.50
N GLY A 290 -11.00 10.26 -19.01
CA GLY A 290 -10.18 11.47 -19.02
C GLY A 290 -11.01 12.74 -19.00
N GLU A 291 -12.19 12.74 -19.64
CA GLU A 291 -13.14 13.85 -19.57
C GLU A 291 -13.84 13.92 -18.22
N LEU A 292 -14.23 12.75 -17.66
CA LEU A 292 -14.82 12.68 -16.31
C LEU A 292 -13.84 13.15 -15.23
N ASP A 293 -12.57 12.77 -15.34
CA ASP A 293 -11.54 13.17 -14.39
C ASP A 293 -11.25 14.68 -14.49
N THR A 294 -11.11 15.20 -15.71
CA THR A 294 -10.91 16.62 -15.96
C THR A 294 -12.13 17.44 -15.53
N ALA A 295 -13.34 17.01 -15.88
CA ALA A 295 -14.56 17.68 -15.50
C ALA A 295 -14.81 17.68 -13.98
N LEU A 296 -14.42 16.61 -13.28
CA LEU A 296 -14.49 16.55 -11.81
C LEU A 296 -13.48 17.50 -11.16
N VAL A 297 -12.23 17.54 -11.65
CA VAL A 297 -11.19 18.46 -11.14
C VAL A 297 -11.56 19.92 -11.44
N GLU A 298 -12.07 20.25 -12.63
CA GLU A 298 -12.53 21.59 -12.97
C GLU A 298 -13.73 22.04 -12.13
N ARG A 299 -14.64 21.12 -11.77
CA ARG A 299 -15.87 21.42 -11.02
C ARG A 299 -15.68 21.45 -9.51
N LEU A 300 -14.78 20.64 -8.97
CA LEU A 300 -14.55 20.48 -7.53
C LEU A 300 -13.32 21.23 -7.06
N GLY A 301 -12.45 21.67 -7.97
CA GLY A 301 -11.14 22.22 -7.67
C GLY A 301 -10.13 21.12 -7.29
N PRO A 302 -8.84 21.50 -7.15
CA PRO A 302 -7.77 20.55 -6.85
C PRO A 302 -7.83 19.95 -5.44
N GLU A 303 -8.71 20.45 -4.58
CA GLU A 303 -8.91 20.02 -3.18
C GLU A 303 -10.31 19.39 -2.95
N GLY A 304 -11.07 19.14 -3.99
CA GLY A 304 -12.45 18.62 -3.94
C GLY A 304 -12.57 17.11 -3.96
#